data_e7072da9c8916fb2133612f201d754f2
#
_entry.id   e7072da9c8916fb2133612f201d754f2
#
_cell.length_a   1.000
_cell.length_b   1.000
_cell.length_c   1.000
_cell.angle_alpha   90.00
_cell.angle_beta   90.00
_cell.angle_gamma   90.00
#
_symmetry.space_group_name_H-M   'P 1'
#
loop_
_entity.id
_entity.type
_entity.pdbx_description
1 polymer ?
#
loop_
_entity_poly.entity_id
_entity_poly.type
_entity_poly.pdbx_seq_one_letter_code
_entity_poly.pdbx_strand_id
1 'polypeptide(L)' 'MYNILYMSNISKYDILELLAKKMPFYAATQWLKAENEELGGSTPSESMQEGKIKEVFKCLQKAIESK' A
#
# COMPACT_ATOMS: atom_id res chain seq x y z
N MET A 1 -15.66 -10.24 -11.82
CA MET A 1 -14.42 -10.11 -12.43
C MET A 1 -13.91 -8.68 -12.51
N TYR A 2 -12.70 -8.51 -12.26
CA TYR A 2 -12.13 -7.18 -12.26
C TYR A 2 -11.29 -6.98 -13.46
N ASN A 3 -11.22 -5.77 -13.89
CA ASN A 3 -10.40 -5.51 -15.03
C ASN A 3 -9.36 -4.46 -14.67
N ILE A 4 -8.52 -4.20 -15.62
CA ILE A 4 -7.40 -3.31 -15.40
C ILE A 4 -7.85 -1.88 -15.15
N LEU A 5 -8.96 -1.51 -15.75
CA LEU A 5 -9.46 -0.16 -15.55
C LEU A 5 -9.77 0.10 -14.10
N TYR A 6 -10.27 -0.93 -13.45
CA TYR A 6 -10.57 -0.79 -12.04
C TYR A 6 -9.32 -0.45 -11.26
N MET A 7 -8.21 -1.10 -11.62
CA MET A 7 -6.96 -0.86 -10.92
C MET A 7 -6.44 0.56 -11.11
N SER A 8 -6.74 1.17 -12.23
CA SER A 8 -6.22 2.50 -12.47
C SER A 8 -6.91 3.57 -11.66
N ASN A 9 -7.96 3.21 -10.93
CA ASN A 9 -8.68 4.17 -10.09
C ASN A 9 -8.42 3.99 -8.61
N ILE A 10 -7.35 3.30 -8.28
CA ILE A 10 -7.01 3.07 -6.88
C ILE A 10 -6.66 4.37 -6.21
N SER A 11 -7.19 4.59 -5.02
CA SER A 11 -6.91 5.77 -4.24
C SER A 11 -6.26 5.37 -2.92
N LYS A 12 -5.82 6.37 -2.17
CA LYS A 12 -5.22 6.08 -0.87
C LYS A 12 -6.21 5.40 0.07
N TYR A 13 -7.50 5.63 -0.13
CA TYR A 13 -8.50 4.99 0.71
C TYR A 13 -8.53 3.49 0.49
N ASP A 14 -8.25 3.05 -0.74
CA ASP A 14 -8.16 1.62 -1.01
C ASP A 14 -7.02 1.00 -0.22
N ILE A 15 -5.90 1.71 -0.15
CA ILE A 15 -4.76 1.23 0.60
C ILE A 15 -5.09 1.14 2.08
N LEU A 16 -5.70 2.19 2.62
CA LEU A 16 -6.04 2.21 4.03
C LEU A 16 -7.05 1.12 4.38
N GLU A 17 -7.99 0.89 3.49
CA GLU A 17 -8.98 -0.14 3.72
C GLU A 17 -8.34 -1.53 3.74
N LEU A 18 -7.43 -1.77 2.81
CA LEU A 18 -6.76 -3.05 2.75
C LEU A 18 -5.90 -3.26 3.99
N LEU A 19 -5.23 -2.22 4.43
CA LEU A 19 -4.45 -2.29 5.65
C LEU A 19 -5.33 -2.66 6.84
N ALA A 20 -6.47 -2.00 6.94
CA ALA A 20 -7.38 -2.24 8.06
C ALA A 20 -7.89 -3.67 8.07
N LYS A 21 -8.08 -4.24 6.89
CA LYS A 21 -8.58 -5.60 6.81
C LYS A 21 -7.53 -6.66 7.10
N LYS A 22 -6.27 -6.36 6.77
CA LYS A 22 -5.25 -7.40 6.81
C LYS A 22 -4.27 -7.26 7.95
N MET A 23 -4.24 -6.12 8.60
CA MET A 23 -3.27 -5.88 9.67
C MET A 23 -3.94 -5.20 10.86
N PRO A 24 -3.51 -5.54 12.08
CA PRO A 24 -3.95 -4.75 13.22
C PRO A 24 -3.40 -3.33 13.10
N PHE A 25 -4.03 -2.43 13.82
CA PHE A 25 -3.70 -1.01 13.71
C PHE A 25 -2.21 -0.75 13.91
N TYR A 26 -1.63 -1.40 14.91
CA TYR A 26 -0.22 -1.17 15.21
C TYR A 26 0.67 -1.58 14.03
N ALA A 27 0.42 -2.76 13.50
CA ALA A 27 1.23 -3.27 12.39
C ALA A 27 1.06 -2.39 11.16
N ALA A 28 -0.16 -1.95 10.90
CA ALA A 28 -0.42 -1.09 9.74
C ALA A 28 0.33 0.22 9.88
N THR A 29 0.34 0.79 11.07
CA THR A 29 1.04 2.05 11.30
C THR A 29 2.54 1.87 11.09
N GLN A 30 3.08 0.79 11.60
CA GLN A 30 4.50 0.51 11.43
C GLN A 30 4.85 0.34 9.96
N TRP A 31 4.01 -0.38 9.22
CA TRP A 31 4.27 -0.60 7.81
C TRP A 31 4.29 0.72 7.04
N LEU A 32 3.38 1.61 7.36
CA LEU A 32 3.29 2.89 6.67
C LEU A 32 4.50 3.77 6.92
N LYS A 33 5.13 3.61 8.05
CA LYS A 33 6.26 4.47 8.45
C LYS A 33 7.61 3.87 8.15
N ALA A 34 7.68 2.60 7.80
CA ALA A 34 8.95 1.93 7.59
C ALA A 34 9.42 2.16 6.16
N GLU A 35 10.72 2.33 6.01
CA GLU A 35 11.30 2.42 4.68
C GLU A 35 11.11 1.11 3.96
N ASN A 36 10.91 1.18 2.67
CA ASN A 36 10.58 0.01 1.89
C ASN A 36 11.44 -0.03 0.63
N GLU A 37 12.18 -1.10 0.46
CA GLU A 37 13.06 -1.22 -0.69
C GLU A 37 12.30 -1.18 -2.00
N GLU A 38 11.11 -1.73 -2.01
CA GLU A 38 10.31 -1.76 -3.22
C GLU A 38 9.86 -0.36 -3.63
N LEU A 39 9.95 0.57 -2.72
CA LEU A 39 9.60 1.95 -2.99
C LEU A 39 10.85 2.83 -3.07
N GLY A 40 11.98 2.20 -3.36
CA GLY A 40 13.21 2.95 -3.50
C GLY A 40 13.75 3.49 -2.19
N GLY A 41 13.37 2.89 -1.07
CA GLY A 41 13.82 3.33 0.23
C GLY A 41 12.89 4.34 0.89
N SER A 42 11.84 4.75 0.20
CA SER A 42 10.85 5.64 0.78
C SER A 42 9.87 4.87 1.65
N THR A 43 9.20 5.58 2.54
CA THR A 43 8.13 4.95 3.27
C THR A 43 6.87 4.94 2.41
N PRO A 44 5.97 3.98 2.66
CA PRO A 44 4.69 4.00 1.94
C PRO A 44 3.95 5.32 2.11
N SER A 45 4.03 5.90 3.30
CA SER A 45 3.40 7.19 3.55
C SER A 45 3.92 8.28 2.64
N GLU A 46 5.24 8.35 2.51
CA GLU A 46 5.85 9.34 1.64
C GLU A 46 5.49 9.11 0.18
N SER A 47 5.52 7.85 -0.22
CA SER A 47 5.19 7.54 -1.61
C SER A 47 3.77 7.90 -1.95
N MET A 48 2.85 7.71 -1.00
CA MET A 48 1.47 8.10 -1.24
C MET A 48 1.33 9.60 -1.39
N GLN A 49 2.09 10.36 -0.61
CA GLN A 49 2.04 11.80 -0.72
C GLN A 49 2.57 12.28 -2.07
N GLU A 50 3.45 11.51 -2.66
CA GLU A 50 4.00 11.83 -3.97
C GLU A 50 3.11 11.35 -5.11
N GLY A 51 1.97 10.76 -4.80
CA GLY A 51 1.06 10.32 -5.81
C GLY A 51 1.33 8.93 -6.36
N LYS A 52 2.23 8.19 -5.72
CA LYS A 52 2.58 6.86 -6.19
C LYS A 52 1.67 5.80 -5.58
N ILE A 53 0.38 6.02 -5.73
CA ILE A 53 -0.62 5.18 -5.09
C ILE A 53 -0.58 3.75 -5.58
N LYS A 54 -0.47 3.56 -6.89
CA LYS A 54 -0.48 2.20 -7.43
C LYS A 54 0.72 1.40 -6.95
N GLU A 55 1.87 2.06 -6.88
CA GLU A 55 3.08 1.37 -6.44
C GLU A 55 2.96 0.94 -5.00
N VAL A 56 2.39 1.81 -4.17
CA VAL A 56 2.20 1.47 -2.77
C VAL A 56 1.20 0.33 -2.63
N PHE A 57 0.15 0.36 -3.44
CA PHE A 57 -0.85 -0.70 -3.39
C PHE A 57 -0.24 -2.05 -3.76
N LYS A 58 0.57 -2.08 -4.81
CA LYS A 58 1.25 -3.32 -5.20
C LYS A 58 2.20 -3.79 -4.13
N CYS A 59 2.91 -2.85 -3.53
CA CYS A 59 3.85 -3.17 -2.47
C CYS A 59 3.11 -3.80 -1.29
N LEU A 60 1.98 -3.24 -0.95
CA LEU A 60 1.17 -3.77 0.15
C LEU A 60 0.67 -5.17 -0.16
N GLN A 61 0.22 -5.39 -1.38
CA GLN A 61 -0.26 -6.71 -1.77
C GLN A 61 0.85 -7.75 -1.62
N LYS A 62 2.06 -7.40 -2.03
CA LYS A 62 3.18 -8.31 -1.90
C LYS A 62 3.49 -8.59 -0.44
N ALA A 63 3.44 -7.57 0.39
CA ALA A 63 3.71 -7.75 1.80
C ALA A 63 2.69 -8.67 2.45
N ILE A 64 1.44 -8.55 2.06
CA ILE A 64 0.39 -9.39 2.60
C ILE A 64 0.55 -10.83 2.12
N GLU A 65 0.87 -10.99 0.86
CA GLU A 65 0.94 -12.33 0.28
C GLU A 65 2.17 -13.10 0.73
N SER A 66 3.21 -12.40 1.12
CA SER A 66 4.43 -13.10 1.51
C SER A 66 4.37 -13.62 2.94
N LYS A 67 3.28 -13.42 3.61
CA LYS A 67 3.12 -13.96 4.95
C LYS A 67 2.58 -15.42 4.91
#